data_b5b3a61e24899f186d07aea63a858415
#
_entry.id   b5b3a61e24899f186d07aea63a858415
#
_cell.length_a   1.000
_cell.length_b   1.000
_cell.length_c   1.000
_cell.angle_alpha   90.00
_cell.angle_beta   90.00
_cell.angle_gamma   90.00
#
_symmetry.space_group_name_H-M   'P 1'
#
loop_
_entity.id
_entity.type
_entity.pdbx_description
1 polymer ?
#
loop_
_entity_poly.entity_id
_entity_poly.type
_entity_poly.pdbx_seq_one_letter_code
_entity_poly.pdbx_strand_id
1 'polypeptide(L)' 'MNINEQKKYVFKQPYESPNGTIPEGMEIILFHGHVYANGGMCDSYSSGLLMHIINDDKIRNKYLVRLKVVNNKL' A
#
# COMPACT_ATOMS: atom_id res chain seq x y z
N MET A 1 -13.36 8.26 17.11
CA MET A 1 -12.43 7.33 16.59
C MET A 1 -12.96 6.59 15.38
N ASN A 2 -12.18 6.48 14.39
CA ASN A 2 -12.62 5.90 13.15
C ASN A 2 -12.04 4.53 12.99
N ILE A 3 -12.84 3.51 13.29
CA ILE A 3 -12.33 2.15 13.24
C ILE A 3 -12.27 1.62 11.82
N ASN A 4 -12.82 2.37 10.87
CA ASN A 4 -12.79 1.94 9.47
C ASN A 4 -11.80 2.71 8.65
N GLU A 5 -10.84 3.34 9.31
CA GLU A 5 -9.87 4.12 8.59
C GLU A 5 -9.00 3.25 7.72
N GLN A 6 -8.85 3.65 6.47
CA GLN A 6 -7.99 2.98 5.52
C GLN A 6 -6.96 3.95 5.02
N LYS A 7 -5.78 3.42 4.70
CA LYS A 7 -4.74 4.21 4.04
C LYS A 7 -4.50 3.56 2.70
N LYS A 8 -4.65 4.33 1.64
CA LYS A 8 -4.51 3.80 0.30
C LYS A 8 -3.37 4.49 -0.42
N TYR A 9 -2.53 3.70 -1.05
CA TYR A 9 -1.38 4.21 -1.78
C TYR A 9 -1.38 3.60 -3.18
N VAL A 10 -0.73 4.29 -4.11
CA VAL A 10 -0.50 3.73 -5.43
C VAL A 10 0.95 3.94 -5.79
N PHE A 11 1.55 2.96 -6.47
CA PHE A 11 2.93 3.10 -6.92
C PHE A 11 2.97 4.06 -8.10
N LYS A 12 3.76 5.10 -7.98
CA LYS A 12 3.90 6.09 -9.05
C LYS A 12 5.06 5.79 -9.96
N GLN A 13 5.82 4.73 -9.66
CA GLN A 13 6.86 4.22 -10.53
C GLN A 13 7.12 2.78 -10.14
N PRO A 14 7.75 1.99 -11.04
CA PRO A 14 8.01 0.59 -10.72
C PRO A 14 8.97 0.46 -9.54
N TYR A 15 8.77 -0.56 -8.74
CA TYR A 15 9.64 -0.85 -7.60
C TYR A 15 10.26 -2.22 -7.77
N GLU A 16 11.61 -2.29 -7.75
CA GLU A 16 12.30 -3.56 -7.90
C GLU A 16 12.38 -4.24 -6.56
N SER A 17 11.81 -5.41 -6.45
CA SER A 17 11.87 -6.17 -5.22
C SER A 17 12.60 -7.49 -5.48
N PRO A 18 13.01 -8.19 -4.42
CA PRO A 18 13.69 -9.47 -4.60
C PRO A 18 12.85 -10.49 -5.37
N ASN A 19 11.54 -10.36 -5.32
CA ASN A 19 10.66 -11.31 -6.00
C ASN A 19 10.14 -10.79 -7.33
N GLY A 20 10.67 -9.69 -7.81
CA GLY A 20 10.24 -9.17 -9.10
C GLY A 20 9.85 -7.71 -8.98
N THR A 21 9.42 -7.16 -10.10
CA THR A 21 9.10 -5.74 -10.17
C THR A 21 7.65 -5.51 -9.83
N ILE A 22 7.41 -4.59 -8.91
CA ILE A 22 6.05 -4.14 -8.64
C ILE A 22 5.75 -3.03 -9.63
N PRO A 23 4.71 -3.18 -10.44
CA PRO A 23 4.48 -2.22 -11.52
C PRO A 23 3.90 -0.91 -11.03
N GLU A 24 4.15 0.12 -11.81
CA GLU A 24 3.52 1.40 -11.60
C GLU A 24 2.01 1.21 -11.68
N GLY A 25 1.28 1.89 -10.81
CA GLY A 25 -0.18 1.79 -10.81
C GLY A 25 -0.74 0.77 -9.85
N MET A 26 0.12 -0.06 -9.27
CA MET A 26 -0.38 -1.04 -8.31
C MET A 26 -0.87 -0.32 -7.06
N GLU A 27 -2.04 -0.70 -6.58
CA GLU A 27 -2.65 -0.08 -5.41
C GLU A 27 -2.44 -0.93 -4.18
N ILE A 28 -2.17 -0.27 -3.06
CA ILE A 28 -2.01 -0.91 -1.77
C ILE A 28 -2.99 -0.28 -0.80
N ILE A 29 -3.65 -1.10 -0.03
CA ILE A 29 -4.55 -0.62 1.02
C ILE A 29 -4.06 -1.18 2.35
N LEU A 30 -3.89 -0.29 3.33
CA LEU A 30 -3.56 -0.68 4.68
C LEU A 30 -4.80 -0.49 5.53
N PHE A 31 -5.29 -1.57 6.11
CA PHE A 31 -6.53 -1.52 6.84
C PHE A 31 -6.45 -2.51 8.01
N HIS A 32 -6.63 -2.00 9.21
CA HIS A 32 -6.59 -2.81 10.43
C HIS A 32 -5.31 -3.64 10.55
N GLY A 33 -4.18 -3.05 10.15
CA GLY A 33 -2.91 -3.75 10.26
C GLY A 33 -2.66 -4.79 9.18
N HIS A 34 -3.57 -4.93 8.24
CA HIS A 34 -3.40 -5.85 7.12
C HIS A 34 -3.16 -5.08 5.84
N VAL A 35 -2.37 -5.69 4.96
CA VAL A 35 -2.06 -5.06 3.67
C VAL A 35 -2.77 -5.81 2.57
N TYR A 36 -3.43 -5.05 1.70
CA TYR A 36 -4.12 -5.61 0.55
C TYR A 36 -3.52 -5.00 -0.70
N ALA A 37 -3.23 -5.83 -1.69
CA ALA A 37 -2.70 -5.36 -2.95
C ALA A 37 -3.64 -5.78 -4.06
N ASN A 38 -4.07 -4.81 -4.87
CA ASN A 38 -5.00 -5.04 -5.97
C ASN A 38 -6.25 -5.79 -5.53
N GLY A 39 -6.72 -5.48 -4.33
CA GLY A 39 -7.95 -6.05 -3.83
C GLY A 39 -7.83 -7.37 -3.11
N GLY A 40 -6.63 -7.95 -3.03
CA GLY A 40 -6.43 -9.21 -2.34
C GLY A 40 -5.53 -9.05 -1.14
N MET A 41 -5.76 -9.85 -0.09
CA MET A 41 -4.92 -9.78 1.09
C MET A 41 -3.55 -10.38 0.76
N CYS A 42 -2.49 -9.70 1.19
CA CYS A 42 -1.13 -10.15 0.94
C CYS A 42 -0.75 -11.26 1.91
N ASP A 43 0.15 -12.15 1.46
CA ASP A 43 0.72 -13.15 2.36
C ASP A 43 1.73 -12.45 3.30
N SER A 44 2.31 -13.22 4.21
CA SER A 44 3.21 -12.66 5.20
C SER A 44 4.39 -11.94 4.60
N TYR A 45 4.99 -12.54 3.57
CA TYR A 45 6.18 -11.98 2.98
C TYR A 45 5.87 -10.67 2.26
N SER A 46 4.84 -10.67 1.43
CA SER A 46 4.47 -9.48 0.69
C SER A 46 3.99 -8.38 1.62
N SER A 47 3.28 -8.77 2.67
CA SER A 47 2.81 -7.82 3.66
C SER A 47 3.98 -7.13 4.35
N GLY A 48 5.00 -7.91 4.72
CA GLY A 48 6.18 -7.35 5.37
C GLY A 48 6.93 -6.40 4.47
N LEU A 49 7.10 -6.76 3.20
CA LEU A 49 7.77 -5.89 2.25
C LEU A 49 7.02 -4.59 2.06
N LEU A 50 5.71 -4.67 1.85
CA LEU A 50 4.92 -3.47 1.61
C LEU A 50 4.83 -2.58 2.84
N MET A 51 4.76 -3.19 4.03
CA MET A 51 4.80 -2.40 5.26
C MET A 51 6.13 -1.68 5.41
N HIS A 52 7.23 -2.34 5.03
CA HIS A 52 8.53 -1.69 5.08
C HIS A 52 8.56 -0.47 4.17
N ILE A 53 8.03 -0.60 2.96
CA ILE A 53 7.98 0.50 2.01
C ILE A 53 7.12 1.65 2.55
N ILE A 54 5.98 1.32 3.11
CA ILE A 54 5.07 2.34 3.62
C ILE A 54 5.66 3.08 4.81
N ASN A 55 6.38 2.35 5.66
CA ASN A 55 6.91 2.95 6.88
C ASN A 55 8.24 3.67 6.71
N ASP A 56 8.89 3.54 5.57
CA ASP A 56 10.13 4.25 5.32
C ASP A 56 9.81 5.52 4.56
N ASP A 57 10.01 6.66 5.20
CA ASP A 57 9.62 7.94 4.63
C ASP A 57 10.26 8.20 3.26
N LYS A 58 11.52 7.85 3.11
CA LYS A 58 12.20 8.11 1.84
C LYS A 58 11.69 7.23 0.73
N ILE A 59 11.53 5.94 1.03
CA ILE A 59 11.05 5.00 0.03
C ILE A 59 9.61 5.31 -0.32
N ARG A 60 8.79 5.56 0.69
CA ARG A 60 7.38 5.87 0.46
C ARG A 60 7.25 7.10 -0.43
N ASN A 61 7.98 8.16 -0.12
CA ASN A 61 7.86 9.39 -0.89
C ASN A 61 8.36 9.23 -2.31
N LYS A 62 9.33 8.35 -2.52
CA LYS A 62 9.87 8.14 -3.85
C LYS A 62 8.95 7.29 -4.72
N TYR A 63 8.32 6.27 -4.13
CA TYR A 63 7.58 5.29 -4.93
C TYR A 63 6.08 5.37 -4.81
N LEU A 64 5.55 5.97 -3.75
CA LEU A 64 4.12 5.92 -3.49
C LEU A 64 3.48 7.29 -3.45
N VAL A 65 2.23 7.34 -3.86
CA VAL A 65 1.37 8.50 -3.67
C VAL A 65 0.25 8.06 -2.74
N ARG A 66 0.01 8.84 -1.69
CA ARG A 66 -1.10 8.56 -0.80
C ARG A 66 -2.39 9.04 -1.44
N LEU A 67 -3.33 8.16 -1.58
CA LEU A 67 -4.63 8.52 -2.15
C LEU A 67 -5.61 8.79 -1.04
N LYS A 68 -6.51 9.72 -1.29
CA LYS A 68 -7.54 10.03 -0.33
C LYS A 68 -8.63 8.99 -0.47
N VAL A 69 -8.99 8.39 0.64
CA VAL A 69 -10.06 7.41 0.65
C VAL A 69 -11.34 8.14 1.00
N VAL A 70 -12.29 8.08 0.10
CA VAL A 70 -13.58 8.70 0.35
C VAL A 70 -14.45 7.67 1.02
N ASN A 71 -14.89 8.00 2.21
CA ASN A 71 -15.73 7.10 2.94
C ASN A 71 -17.17 7.41 2.62
N ASN A 72 -17.69 6.73 1.65
CA ASN A 72 -19.01 6.98 1.24
C ASN A 72 -20.00 6.34 2.14
N LYS A 73 -20.45 7.09 3.05
CA LYS A 73 -21.46 6.57 3.87
C LYS A 73 -22.68 6.87 3.26
N LEU A 74 -23.43 6.05 3.14
CA LEU A 74 -24.66 6.40 2.50
C LEU A 74 -25.82 6.14 3.35
#